data_2b301460db3dbb1398ff2b9bb7e459a5
#
_entry.id   2b301460db3dbb1398ff2b9bb7e459a5
#
_cell.length_a   1.000
_cell.length_b   1.000
_cell.length_c   1.000
_cell.angle_alpha   90.00
_cell.angle_beta   90.00
_cell.angle_gamma   90.00
#
_symmetry.space_group_name_H-M   'P 1'
#
loop_
_entity.id
_entity.type
_entity.pdbx_description
1 polymer ?
#
loop_
_entity_poly.entity_id
_entity_poly.type
_entity_poly.pdbx_seq_one_letter_code
_entity_poly.pdbx_strand_id
1 'polypeptide(L)'
;MESVSDQAPPAPNFLLRRIVTAIGVSIPMIGVLIALGLFWGVAVRPVDLALLFVFYTLTGVGISVGYHRLFTHRAFETSAPMRGALAILGSFALEGGVIGWACEHRKHHAYSDVEGDPHSPHVSGPGFKGKVKGLWHAHMGWFFSTKGVAESELRFRRDLDADPVVRRVDRLYFLWILLTLGIPFAIGYAVGGTLWLGFEAMVWGGLVRIFLGHHI
;
A
#
# COMPACT_ATOMS: atom_id res chain seq x y z
N MET A 1 -16.95 -23.96 30.31
CA MET A 1 -15.85 -23.44 29.46
C MET A 1 -16.37 -22.18 28.80
N GLU A 2 -16.09 -21.04 29.40
CA GLU A 2 -16.49 -19.74 28.85
C GLU A 2 -15.65 -19.47 27.62
N SER A 3 -16.30 -19.24 26.50
CA SER A 3 -15.67 -18.69 25.30
C SER A 3 -15.30 -17.24 25.61
N VAL A 4 -14.08 -17.01 26.05
CA VAL A 4 -13.51 -15.67 26.05
C VAL A 4 -13.48 -15.24 24.56
N SER A 5 -14.39 -14.37 24.19
CA SER A 5 -14.35 -13.70 22.90
C SER A 5 -13.05 -12.87 22.89
N ASP A 6 -12.02 -13.40 22.28
CA ASP A 6 -10.73 -12.71 22.07
C ASP A 6 -10.92 -11.65 20.95
N GLN A 7 -11.89 -10.76 21.19
CA GLN A 7 -12.08 -9.59 20.35
C GLN A 7 -11.09 -8.54 20.82
N ALA A 8 -9.99 -8.43 20.09
CA ALA A 8 -9.07 -7.34 20.31
C ALA A 8 -9.85 -6.01 20.41
N PRO A 9 -9.56 -5.16 21.42
CA PRO A 9 -10.24 -3.88 21.55
C PRO A 9 -10.04 -3.06 20.27
N PRO A 10 -11.00 -2.19 19.92
CA PRO A 10 -10.84 -1.33 18.77
C PRO A 10 -9.55 -0.53 18.89
N ALA A 11 -8.81 -0.43 17.78
CA ALA A 11 -7.55 0.29 17.75
C ALA A 11 -7.74 1.73 18.25
N PRO A 12 -6.84 2.29 19.07
CA PRO A 12 -6.89 3.69 19.42
C PRO A 12 -6.93 4.52 18.14
N ASN A 13 -7.82 5.53 18.09
CA ASN A 13 -8.05 6.39 16.91
C ASN A 13 -8.58 5.64 15.66
N PHE A 14 -9.40 4.59 15.83
CA PHE A 14 -9.93 3.81 14.71
C PHE A 14 -10.64 4.67 13.66
N LEU A 15 -11.35 5.73 14.08
CA LEU A 15 -12.01 6.66 13.16
C LEU A 15 -11.00 7.40 12.27
N LEU A 16 -9.91 7.90 12.87
CA LEU A 16 -8.83 8.55 12.11
C LEU A 16 -8.19 7.57 11.11
N ARG A 17 -7.94 6.34 11.52
CA ARG A 17 -7.41 5.31 10.62
C ARG A 17 -8.35 5.05 9.44
N ARG A 18 -9.66 4.92 9.67
CA ARG A 18 -10.65 4.75 8.60
C ARG A 18 -10.69 5.94 7.65
N ILE A 19 -10.62 7.16 8.16
CA ILE A 19 -10.59 8.37 7.35
C ILE A 19 -9.31 8.39 6.50
N VAL A 20 -8.14 8.15 7.09
CA VAL A 20 -6.86 8.11 6.37
C VAL A 20 -6.88 7.02 5.30
N THR A 21 -7.40 5.84 5.62
CA THR A 21 -7.55 4.75 4.65
C THR A 21 -8.51 5.13 3.52
N ALA A 22 -9.67 5.70 3.83
CA ALA A 22 -10.63 6.14 2.82
C ALA A 22 -10.01 7.18 1.88
N ILE A 23 -9.28 8.14 2.42
CA ILE A 23 -8.53 9.13 1.63
C ILE A 23 -7.48 8.44 0.76
N GLY A 24 -6.66 7.55 1.35
CA GLY A 24 -5.58 6.84 0.64
C GLY A 24 -6.07 6.00 -0.53
N VAL A 25 -7.23 5.35 -0.37
CA VAL A 25 -7.87 4.54 -1.43
C VAL A 25 -8.56 5.41 -2.47
N SER A 26 -9.21 6.52 -2.05
CA SER A 26 -9.99 7.36 -2.95
C SER A 26 -9.13 8.27 -3.82
N ILE A 27 -7.99 8.75 -3.31
CA ILE A 27 -7.13 9.69 -4.05
C ILE A 27 -6.62 9.11 -5.37
N PRO A 28 -6.09 7.87 -5.46
CA PRO A 28 -5.65 7.29 -6.72
C PRO A 28 -6.82 7.12 -7.72
N MET A 29 -8.00 6.74 -7.24
CA MET A 29 -9.22 6.64 -8.07
C MET A 29 -9.59 8.00 -8.65
N ILE A 30 -9.59 9.05 -7.82
CA ILE A 30 -9.83 10.44 -8.27
C ILE A 30 -8.77 10.83 -9.31
N GLY A 31 -7.50 10.43 -9.12
CA GLY A 31 -6.43 10.65 -10.09
C GLY A 31 -6.72 10.06 -11.46
N VAL A 32 -7.28 8.85 -11.53
CA VAL A 32 -7.73 8.25 -12.79
C VAL A 32 -8.87 9.06 -13.42
N LEU A 33 -9.86 9.50 -12.63
CA LEU A 33 -10.96 10.34 -13.12
C LEU A 33 -10.45 11.69 -13.64
N ILE A 34 -9.47 12.29 -12.99
CA ILE A 34 -8.79 13.50 -13.46
C ILE A 34 -8.07 13.22 -14.78
N ALA A 35 -7.32 12.10 -14.86
CA ALA A 35 -6.63 11.71 -16.08
C ALA A 35 -7.61 11.54 -17.26
N LEU A 36 -8.73 10.86 -17.03
CA LEU A 36 -9.76 10.68 -18.03
C LEU A 36 -10.46 12.00 -18.40
N GLY A 37 -10.78 12.86 -17.43
CA GLY A 37 -11.52 14.10 -17.66
C GLY A 37 -10.68 15.23 -18.29
N LEU A 38 -9.45 15.41 -17.85
CA LEU A 38 -8.59 16.52 -18.29
C LEU A 38 -7.71 16.18 -19.50
N PHE A 39 -7.33 14.90 -19.62
CA PHE A 39 -6.38 14.46 -20.65
C PHE A 39 -7.05 13.60 -21.74
N TRP A 40 -8.39 13.46 -21.72
CA TRP A 40 -9.13 12.75 -22.77
C TRP A 40 -8.95 13.45 -24.12
N GLY A 41 -8.42 12.72 -25.09
CA GLY A 41 -8.13 13.27 -26.41
C GLY A 41 -6.85 14.10 -26.51
N VAL A 42 -6.11 14.27 -25.41
CA VAL A 42 -4.79 14.89 -25.39
C VAL A 42 -3.74 13.80 -25.45
N ALA A 43 -2.73 13.97 -26.31
CA ALA A 43 -1.63 13.01 -26.40
C ALA A 43 -0.82 13.03 -25.09
N VAL A 44 -0.68 11.85 -24.44
CA VAL A 44 0.15 11.70 -23.25
C VAL A 44 1.61 11.88 -23.65
N ARG A 45 2.34 12.72 -22.91
CA ARG A 45 3.74 13.01 -23.23
C ARG A 45 4.63 11.79 -22.95
N PRO A 46 5.72 11.59 -23.72
CA PRO A 46 6.67 10.51 -23.48
C PRO A 46 7.23 10.50 -22.05
N VAL A 47 7.45 11.67 -21.43
CA VAL A 47 7.94 11.78 -20.05
C VAL A 47 6.90 11.23 -19.04
N ASP A 48 5.62 11.45 -19.27
CA ASP A 48 4.56 10.99 -18.37
C ASP A 48 4.43 9.45 -18.42
N LEU A 49 4.51 8.87 -19.62
CA LEU A 49 4.56 7.43 -19.82
C LEU A 49 5.83 6.81 -19.20
N ALA A 50 6.97 7.47 -19.39
CA ALA A 50 8.22 7.02 -18.79
C ALA A 50 8.16 7.03 -17.26
N LEU A 51 7.62 8.09 -16.67
CA LEU A 51 7.42 8.19 -15.21
C LEU A 51 6.43 7.12 -14.72
N LEU A 52 5.30 6.93 -15.39
CA LEU A 52 4.35 5.88 -15.06
C LEU A 52 5.04 4.51 -15.06
N PHE A 53 5.73 4.16 -16.13
CA PHE A 53 6.38 2.84 -16.26
C PHE A 53 7.52 2.65 -15.25
N VAL A 54 8.42 3.64 -15.11
CA VAL A 54 9.56 3.54 -14.20
C VAL A 54 9.08 3.44 -12.74
N PHE A 55 8.17 4.29 -12.31
CA PHE A 55 7.66 4.24 -10.93
C PHE A 55 6.82 3.00 -10.67
N TYR A 56 6.02 2.54 -11.65
CA TYR A 56 5.28 1.28 -11.55
C TYR A 56 6.24 0.10 -11.31
N THR A 57 7.29 0.00 -12.13
CA THR A 57 8.29 -1.06 -12.00
C THR A 57 9.05 -0.99 -10.68
N LEU A 58 9.54 0.19 -10.30
CA LEU A 58 10.30 0.37 -9.06
C LEU A 58 9.47 0.06 -7.82
N THR A 59 8.22 0.52 -7.78
CA THR A 59 7.34 0.22 -6.64
C THR A 59 6.89 -1.24 -6.64
N GLY A 60 6.65 -1.84 -7.79
CA GLY A 60 6.40 -3.28 -7.92
C GLY A 60 7.57 -4.12 -7.39
N VAL A 61 8.83 -3.73 -7.68
CA VAL A 61 10.02 -4.34 -7.08
C VAL A 61 10.04 -4.08 -5.56
N GLY A 62 9.71 -2.87 -5.10
CA GLY A 62 9.62 -2.54 -3.69
C GLY A 62 8.66 -3.43 -2.92
N ILE A 63 7.47 -3.70 -3.49
CA ILE A 63 6.48 -4.61 -2.89
C ILE A 63 6.93 -6.07 -3.03
N SER A 64 7.21 -6.55 -4.25
CA SER A 64 7.44 -7.99 -4.49
C SER A 64 8.76 -8.48 -3.93
N VAL A 65 9.86 -7.74 -4.09
CA VAL A 65 11.20 -8.13 -3.60
C VAL A 65 11.42 -7.61 -2.19
N GLY A 66 11.06 -6.34 -1.91
CA GLY A 66 11.24 -5.72 -0.60
C GLY A 66 10.23 -6.24 0.43
N TYR A 67 9.00 -5.75 0.37
CA TYR A 67 7.99 -6.02 1.38
C TYR A 67 7.67 -7.52 1.50
N HIS A 68 7.41 -8.17 0.37
CA HIS A 68 7.02 -9.58 0.33
C HIS A 68 8.20 -10.53 0.61
N ARG A 69 9.21 -10.58 -0.27
CA ARG A 69 10.26 -11.61 -0.17
C ARG A 69 11.27 -11.32 0.94
N LEU A 70 11.74 -10.08 1.08
CA LEU A 70 12.75 -9.74 2.06
C LEU A 70 12.15 -9.62 3.47
N PHE A 71 11.19 -8.71 3.68
CA PHE A 71 10.69 -8.37 5.01
C PHE A 71 9.64 -9.35 5.54
N THR A 72 8.78 -9.91 4.69
CA THR A 72 7.78 -10.89 5.13
C THR A 72 8.37 -12.29 5.22
N HIS A 73 8.90 -12.81 4.10
CA HIS A 73 9.35 -14.20 4.00
C HIS A 73 10.81 -14.43 4.42
N ARG A 74 11.62 -13.36 4.58
CA ARG A 74 13.06 -13.48 4.87
C ARG A 74 13.77 -14.42 3.90
N ALA A 75 13.36 -14.37 2.62
CA ALA A 75 13.84 -15.30 1.58
C ALA A 75 15.32 -15.10 1.22
N PHE A 76 15.88 -13.96 1.59
CA PHE A 76 17.30 -13.64 1.39
C PHE A 76 17.76 -12.58 2.39
N GLU A 77 19.07 -12.44 2.55
CA GLU A 77 19.70 -11.39 3.34
C GLU A 77 20.38 -10.37 2.43
N THR A 78 20.46 -9.12 2.88
CA THR A 78 21.12 -8.06 2.13
C THR A 78 21.66 -6.94 3.03
N SER A 79 22.43 -6.03 2.45
CA SER A 79 23.05 -4.92 3.17
C SER A 79 22.01 -3.92 3.72
N ALA A 80 22.37 -3.18 4.75
CA ALA A 80 21.52 -2.14 5.33
C ALA A 80 21.05 -1.07 4.32
N PRO A 81 21.93 -0.55 3.41
CA PRO A 81 21.47 0.36 2.36
C PRO A 81 20.43 -0.25 1.41
N MET A 82 20.61 -1.53 1.02
CA MET A 82 19.66 -2.21 0.15
C MET A 82 18.32 -2.47 0.85
N ARG A 83 18.33 -2.84 2.15
CA ARG A 83 17.10 -2.93 2.94
C ARG A 83 16.36 -1.60 2.97
N GLY A 84 17.10 -0.50 3.21
CA GLY A 84 16.53 0.84 3.18
C GLY A 84 15.92 1.20 1.83
N ALA A 85 16.64 0.96 0.74
CA ALA A 85 16.16 1.24 -0.62
C ALA A 85 14.89 0.46 -0.95
N LEU A 86 14.86 -0.85 -0.70
CA LEU A 86 13.69 -1.69 -0.94
C LEU A 86 12.49 -1.30 -0.06
N ALA A 87 12.73 -0.91 1.21
CA ALA A 87 11.69 -0.41 2.09
C ALA A 87 11.09 0.92 1.59
N ILE A 88 11.91 1.84 1.09
CA ILE A 88 11.47 3.12 0.51
C ILE A 88 10.67 2.88 -0.77
N LEU A 89 11.17 2.04 -1.68
CA LEU A 89 10.47 1.70 -2.91
C LEU A 89 9.10 1.08 -2.65
N GLY A 90 8.99 0.18 -1.65
CA GLY A 90 7.71 -0.37 -1.21
C GLY A 90 6.79 0.70 -0.62
N SER A 91 7.34 1.63 0.18
CA SER A 91 6.57 2.74 0.74
C SER A 91 5.99 3.67 -0.34
N PHE A 92 6.65 3.79 -1.48
CA PHE A 92 6.16 4.58 -2.62
C PHE A 92 4.94 3.95 -3.30
N ALA A 93 4.65 2.67 -3.08
CA ALA A 93 3.43 2.03 -3.59
C ALA A 93 2.15 2.51 -2.88
N LEU A 94 2.25 3.15 -1.71
CA LEU A 94 1.13 3.59 -0.87
C LEU A 94 0.24 2.46 -0.33
N GLU A 95 0.80 1.27 -0.16
CA GLU A 95 0.10 0.12 0.46
C GLU A 95 0.27 0.06 1.99
N GLY A 96 0.84 1.09 2.60
CA GLY A 96 1.13 1.16 4.02
C GLY A 96 2.63 1.13 4.33
N GLY A 97 2.97 1.36 5.60
CA GLY A 97 4.35 1.25 6.08
C GLY A 97 4.83 -0.19 6.09
N VAL A 98 6.14 -0.37 5.94
CA VAL A 98 6.77 -1.69 5.78
C VAL A 98 6.47 -2.65 6.94
N ILE A 99 6.45 -2.15 8.19
CA ILE A 99 6.21 -2.99 9.37
C ILE A 99 4.75 -3.45 9.39
N GLY A 100 3.81 -2.54 9.16
CA GLY A 100 2.39 -2.85 9.11
C GLY A 100 2.06 -3.84 8.01
N TRP A 101 2.52 -3.57 6.79
CA TRP A 101 2.30 -4.41 5.62
C TRP A 101 2.84 -5.85 5.84
N ALA A 102 4.08 -5.98 6.25
CA ALA A 102 4.68 -7.30 6.49
C ALA A 102 3.99 -8.06 7.64
N CYS A 103 3.54 -7.36 8.68
CA CYS A 103 2.79 -7.95 9.79
C CYS A 103 1.47 -8.55 9.32
N GLU A 104 0.66 -7.77 8.58
CA GLU A 104 -0.62 -8.25 8.04
C GLU A 104 -0.44 -9.41 7.05
N HIS A 105 0.59 -9.34 6.22
CA HIS A 105 0.89 -10.41 5.26
C HIS A 105 1.37 -11.71 5.94
N ARG A 106 2.20 -11.62 6.98
CA ARG A 106 2.58 -12.78 7.80
C ARG A 106 1.37 -13.39 8.52
N LYS A 107 0.45 -12.54 8.98
CA LYS A 107 -0.80 -12.97 9.59
C LYS A 107 -1.68 -13.70 8.58
N HIS A 108 -1.82 -13.16 7.37
CA HIS A 108 -2.51 -13.84 6.27
C HIS A 108 -1.92 -15.24 6.04
N HIS A 109 -0.61 -15.37 5.91
CA HIS A 109 0.02 -16.69 5.74
C HIS A 109 -0.20 -17.65 6.93
N ALA A 110 -0.27 -17.12 8.15
CA ALA A 110 -0.50 -17.94 9.34
C ALA A 110 -1.94 -18.45 9.45
N TYR A 111 -2.91 -17.72 8.90
CA TYR A 111 -4.34 -18.00 8.99
C TYR A 111 -5.04 -18.11 7.62
N SER A 112 -4.28 -18.42 6.56
CA SER A 112 -4.79 -18.41 5.19
C SER A 112 -6.11 -19.16 5.04
N ASP A 113 -7.15 -18.44 4.59
CA ASP A 113 -8.51 -18.93 4.32
C ASP A 113 -9.29 -19.53 5.52
N VAL A 114 -8.80 -19.31 6.75
CA VAL A 114 -9.50 -19.69 7.96
C VAL A 114 -9.88 -18.46 8.81
N GLU A 115 -10.59 -18.67 9.91
CA GLU A 115 -10.91 -17.61 10.86
C GLU A 115 -9.64 -16.97 11.41
N GLY A 116 -9.54 -15.63 11.31
CA GLY A 116 -8.34 -14.87 11.66
C GLY A 116 -7.56 -14.33 10.46
N ASP A 117 -7.82 -14.82 9.25
CA ASP A 117 -7.28 -14.23 8.02
C ASP A 117 -7.83 -12.81 7.83
N PRO A 118 -6.98 -11.78 7.73
CA PRO A 118 -7.45 -10.39 7.60
C PRO A 118 -8.22 -10.12 6.31
N HIS A 119 -7.96 -10.84 5.24
CA HIS A 119 -8.53 -10.54 3.92
C HIS A 119 -8.92 -11.77 3.08
N SER A 120 -9.31 -12.88 3.72
CA SER A 120 -9.83 -14.02 2.98
C SER A 120 -11.15 -13.71 2.26
N PRO A 121 -11.30 -14.10 0.99
CA PRO A 121 -12.56 -14.02 0.26
C PRO A 121 -13.58 -15.08 0.70
N HIS A 122 -13.15 -16.11 1.44
CA HIS A 122 -13.98 -17.30 1.75
C HIS A 122 -14.82 -17.17 3.03
N VAL A 123 -14.53 -16.18 3.89
CA VAL A 123 -15.21 -16.02 5.20
C VAL A 123 -16.58 -15.33 5.13
N SER A 124 -17.08 -14.98 3.95
CA SER A 124 -18.32 -14.21 3.78
C SER A 124 -19.58 -15.05 3.51
N GLY A 125 -19.47 -16.38 3.65
CA GLY A 125 -20.60 -17.32 3.51
C GLY A 125 -20.76 -17.91 2.11
N PRO A 126 -21.69 -18.86 1.94
CA PRO A 126 -21.86 -19.62 0.70
C PRO A 126 -22.61 -18.84 -0.41
N GLY A 127 -22.55 -19.37 -1.64
CA GLY A 127 -23.29 -18.88 -2.79
C GLY A 127 -22.72 -17.62 -3.43
N PHE A 128 -23.38 -17.13 -4.49
CA PHE A 128 -22.90 -15.99 -5.29
C PHE A 128 -22.76 -14.70 -4.48
N LYS A 129 -23.73 -14.39 -3.62
CA LYS A 129 -23.68 -13.20 -2.74
C LYS A 129 -22.49 -13.26 -1.77
N GLY A 130 -22.23 -14.45 -1.20
CA GLY A 130 -21.08 -14.67 -0.33
C GLY A 130 -19.76 -14.45 -1.06
N LYS A 131 -19.63 -14.98 -2.29
CA LYS A 131 -18.44 -14.78 -3.13
C LYS A 131 -18.20 -13.31 -3.46
N VAL A 132 -19.22 -12.56 -3.89
CA VAL A 132 -19.10 -11.12 -4.20
C VAL A 132 -18.70 -10.32 -2.95
N LYS A 133 -19.34 -10.58 -1.81
CA LYS A 133 -18.99 -9.94 -0.53
C LYS A 133 -17.57 -10.30 -0.09
N GLY A 134 -17.18 -11.55 -0.27
CA GLY A 134 -15.83 -12.03 0.04
C GLY A 134 -14.76 -11.37 -0.81
N LEU A 135 -14.96 -11.30 -2.12
CA LEU A 135 -14.05 -10.59 -3.03
C LEU A 135 -13.92 -9.11 -2.68
N TRP A 136 -15.06 -8.44 -2.42
CA TRP A 136 -15.03 -7.06 -1.95
C TRP A 136 -14.24 -6.92 -0.64
N HIS A 137 -14.48 -7.82 0.33
CA HIS A 137 -13.76 -7.82 1.60
C HIS A 137 -12.28 -8.05 1.39
N ALA A 138 -11.89 -9.06 0.62
CA ALA A 138 -10.49 -9.41 0.38
C ALA A 138 -9.72 -8.30 -0.37
N HIS A 139 -10.38 -7.59 -1.29
CA HIS A 139 -9.74 -6.55 -2.08
C HIS A 139 -9.70 -5.19 -1.37
N MET A 140 -10.83 -4.77 -0.76
CA MET A 140 -10.99 -3.41 -0.23
C MET A 140 -11.51 -3.38 1.21
N GLY A 141 -12.46 -4.25 1.53
CA GLY A 141 -13.22 -4.15 2.78
C GLY A 141 -12.38 -4.32 4.04
N TRP A 142 -11.35 -5.14 3.98
CA TRP A 142 -10.46 -5.41 5.10
C TRP A 142 -9.68 -4.18 5.58
N PHE A 143 -9.37 -3.23 4.70
CA PHE A 143 -8.72 -1.96 5.08
C PHE A 143 -9.55 -1.15 6.08
N PHE A 144 -10.87 -1.33 6.07
CA PHE A 144 -11.80 -0.63 6.96
C PHE A 144 -12.11 -1.43 8.23
N SER A 145 -11.40 -2.53 8.48
CA SER A 145 -11.54 -3.30 9.71
C SER A 145 -11.24 -2.44 10.94
N THR A 146 -12.07 -2.59 11.96
CA THR A 146 -11.93 -1.88 13.25
C THR A 146 -11.04 -2.63 14.24
N LYS A 147 -10.60 -3.85 13.90
CA LYS A 147 -9.80 -4.67 14.80
C LYS A 147 -8.44 -4.02 15.05
N GLY A 148 -8.07 -3.89 16.32
CA GLY A 148 -6.73 -3.52 16.74
C GLY A 148 -5.74 -4.66 16.49
N VAL A 149 -4.46 -4.37 16.71
CA VAL A 149 -3.42 -5.41 16.73
C VAL A 149 -3.49 -6.09 18.08
N ALA A 150 -3.84 -7.38 18.10
CA ALA A 150 -3.82 -8.17 19.33
C ALA A 150 -2.37 -8.36 19.81
N GLU A 151 -2.17 -8.54 21.11
CA GLU A 151 -0.84 -8.77 21.68
C GLU A 151 -0.16 -10.02 21.09
N SER A 152 -0.96 -11.06 20.79
CA SER A 152 -0.49 -12.27 20.08
C SER A 152 0.05 -11.99 18.68
N GLU A 153 -0.38 -10.89 18.05
CA GLU A 153 0.04 -10.49 16.71
C GLU A 153 1.36 -9.71 16.70
N LEU A 154 1.79 -9.18 17.87
CA LEU A 154 3.08 -8.50 18.01
C LEU A 154 4.26 -9.41 17.64
N ARG A 155 4.09 -10.75 17.73
CA ARG A 155 5.10 -11.73 17.27
C ARG A 155 5.47 -11.57 15.80
N PHE A 156 4.53 -11.12 14.96
CA PHE A 156 4.73 -10.97 13.52
C PHE A 156 5.60 -9.77 13.14
N ARG A 157 5.88 -8.85 14.08
CA ARG A 157 6.62 -7.61 13.79
C ARG A 157 7.91 -7.44 14.59
N ARG A 158 8.20 -8.29 15.58
CA ARG A 158 9.33 -8.14 16.53
C ARG A 158 10.68 -7.89 15.87
N ASP A 159 11.01 -8.63 14.82
CA ASP A 159 12.27 -8.50 14.09
C ASP A 159 12.34 -7.21 13.29
N LEU A 160 11.22 -6.78 12.70
CA LEU A 160 11.12 -5.53 11.95
C LEU A 160 11.23 -4.31 12.88
N ASP A 161 10.59 -4.38 14.05
CA ASP A 161 10.73 -3.35 15.10
C ASP A 161 12.16 -3.28 15.65
N ALA A 162 12.90 -4.38 15.62
CA ALA A 162 14.30 -4.43 16.06
C ALA A 162 15.27 -3.87 15.00
N ASP A 163 14.92 -3.88 13.70
CA ASP A 163 15.78 -3.36 12.63
C ASP A 163 15.71 -1.81 12.58
N PRO A 164 16.82 -1.11 12.87
CA PRO A 164 16.82 0.36 12.92
C PRO A 164 16.59 1.00 11.55
N VAL A 165 16.95 0.32 10.44
CA VAL A 165 16.74 0.82 9.07
C VAL A 165 15.27 0.77 8.72
N VAL A 166 14.65 -0.39 8.93
CA VAL A 166 13.22 -0.62 8.67
C VAL A 166 12.37 0.33 9.49
N ARG A 167 12.65 0.43 10.80
CA ARG A 167 11.93 1.33 11.71
C ARG A 167 12.06 2.81 11.32
N ARG A 168 13.23 3.24 10.80
CA ARG A 168 13.41 4.61 10.33
C ARG A 168 12.57 4.88 9.08
N VAL A 169 12.60 3.98 8.10
CA VAL A 169 11.78 4.10 6.88
C VAL A 169 10.30 4.10 7.23
N ASP A 170 9.84 3.17 8.07
CA ASP A 170 8.45 3.09 8.49
C ASP A 170 7.97 4.37 9.19
N ARG A 171 8.78 4.93 10.08
CA ARG A 171 8.47 6.19 10.78
C ARG A 171 8.34 7.38 9.84
N LEU A 172 9.07 7.38 8.74
CA LEU A 172 9.07 8.44 7.73
C LEU A 172 8.00 8.20 6.64
N TYR A 173 7.03 7.32 6.85
CA TYR A 173 6.06 6.93 5.82
C TYR A 173 5.36 8.12 5.16
N PHE A 174 4.99 9.15 5.93
CA PHE A 174 4.37 10.36 5.37
C PHE A 174 5.31 11.13 4.42
N LEU A 175 6.62 11.12 4.65
CA LEU A 175 7.57 11.70 3.72
C LEU A 175 7.56 10.95 2.39
N TRP A 176 7.47 9.62 2.43
CA TRP A 176 7.41 8.81 1.20
C TRP A 176 6.14 9.04 0.41
N ILE A 177 5.00 9.29 1.08
CA ILE A 177 3.75 9.73 0.44
C ILE A 177 3.97 11.04 -0.32
N LEU A 178 4.60 12.02 0.28
CA LEU A 178 4.88 13.31 -0.37
C LEU A 178 5.84 13.13 -1.56
N LEU A 179 6.90 12.35 -1.40
CA LEU A 179 7.91 12.16 -2.43
C LEU A 179 7.40 11.34 -3.62
N THR A 180 6.56 10.34 -3.39
CA THR A 180 6.01 9.52 -4.49
C THR A 180 5.11 10.31 -5.44
N LEU A 181 4.53 11.42 -4.97
CA LEU A 181 3.78 12.38 -5.80
C LEU A 181 4.67 13.56 -6.24
N GLY A 182 5.50 14.07 -5.34
CA GLY A 182 6.32 15.25 -5.59
C GLY A 182 7.44 15.04 -6.60
N ILE A 183 8.05 13.84 -6.66
CA ILE A 183 9.13 13.56 -7.62
C ILE A 183 8.61 13.58 -9.05
N PRO A 184 7.52 12.88 -9.43
CA PRO A 184 6.96 13.02 -10.78
C PRO A 184 6.57 14.46 -11.12
N PHE A 185 5.96 15.19 -10.16
CA PHE A 185 5.64 16.60 -10.35
C PHE A 185 6.88 17.43 -10.67
N ALA A 186 7.95 17.29 -9.87
CA ALA A 186 9.18 18.05 -10.04
C ALA A 186 9.87 17.75 -11.39
N ILE A 187 9.89 16.48 -11.81
CA ILE A 187 10.44 16.09 -13.11
C ILE A 187 9.59 16.67 -14.25
N GLY A 188 8.25 16.53 -14.17
CA GLY A 188 7.36 17.09 -15.19
C GLY A 188 7.47 18.61 -15.31
N TYR A 189 7.61 19.32 -14.18
CA TYR A 189 7.84 20.75 -14.16
C TYR A 189 9.21 21.11 -14.78
N ALA A 190 10.26 20.40 -14.41
CA ALA A 190 11.61 20.67 -14.92
C ALA A 190 11.74 20.45 -16.43
N VAL A 191 11.06 19.43 -16.96
CA VAL A 191 11.04 19.12 -18.41
C VAL A 191 10.11 20.03 -19.18
N GLY A 192 8.93 20.34 -18.60
CA GLY A 192 7.87 21.06 -19.31
C GLY A 192 7.86 22.58 -19.07
N GLY A 193 8.52 23.09 -18.03
CA GLY A 193 8.62 24.51 -17.70
C GLY A 193 7.36 25.13 -17.08
N THR A 194 6.29 24.38 -16.84
CA THR A 194 5.03 24.91 -16.30
C THR A 194 4.50 24.03 -15.16
N LEU A 195 3.79 24.68 -14.20
CA LEU A 195 3.13 23.95 -13.09
C LEU A 195 2.11 22.95 -13.60
N TRP A 196 1.44 23.25 -14.73
CA TRP A 196 0.47 22.37 -15.36
C TRP A 196 1.12 21.05 -15.81
N LEU A 197 2.27 21.13 -16.48
CA LEU A 197 3.00 19.95 -16.94
C LEU A 197 3.62 19.16 -15.78
N GLY A 198 3.94 19.81 -14.66
CA GLY A 198 4.26 19.15 -13.41
C GLY A 198 3.09 18.39 -12.83
N PHE A 199 1.91 19.01 -12.80
CA PHE A 199 0.67 18.38 -12.35
C PHE A 199 0.30 17.15 -13.21
N GLU A 200 0.39 17.27 -14.55
CA GLU A 200 0.15 16.15 -15.47
C GLU A 200 1.07 14.96 -15.15
N ALA A 201 2.36 15.21 -14.99
CA ALA A 201 3.34 14.17 -14.63
C ALA A 201 3.05 13.53 -13.27
N MET A 202 2.59 14.31 -12.28
CA MET A 202 2.14 13.79 -10.98
C MET A 202 0.90 12.91 -11.13
N VAL A 203 -0.04 13.27 -11.98
CA VAL A 203 -1.24 12.46 -12.23
C VAL A 203 -0.85 11.11 -12.84
N TRP A 204 -0.04 11.08 -13.88
CA TRP A 204 0.36 9.84 -14.54
C TRP A 204 1.39 9.02 -13.72
N GLY A 205 2.51 9.60 -13.38
CA GLY A 205 3.60 8.94 -12.64
C GLY A 205 3.31 8.72 -11.14
N GLY A 206 2.35 9.44 -10.59
CA GLY A 206 1.89 9.32 -9.22
C GLY A 206 0.56 8.60 -9.12
N LEU A 207 -0.57 9.30 -9.33
CA LEU A 207 -1.91 8.82 -8.98
C LEU A 207 -2.38 7.64 -9.84
N VAL A 208 -2.26 7.73 -11.17
CA VAL A 208 -2.64 6.63 -12.08
C VAL A 208 -1.76 5.41 -11.82
N ARG A 209 -0.47 5.61 -11.64
CA ARG A 209 0.46 4.52 -11.32
C ARG A 209 0.11 3.83 -9.99
N ILE A 210 -0.23 4.57 -8.93
CA ILE A 210 -0.65 4.00 -7.65
C ILE A 210 -1.93 3.19 -7.84
N PHE A 211 -2.91 3.74 -8.54
CA PHE A 211 -4.15 3.02 -8.86
C PHE A 211 -3.87 1.69 -9.57
N LEU A 212 -3.02 1.70 -10.60
CA LEU A 212 -2.65 0.49 -11.31
C LEU A 212 -1.95 -0.53 -10.39
N GLY A 213 -1.04 -0.07 -9.53
CA GLY A 213 -0.34 -0.94 -8.57
C GLY A 213 -1.27 -1.60 -7.54
N HIS A 214 -2.37 -0.92 -7.15
CA HIS A 214 -3.32 -1.46 -6.19
C HIS A 214 -4.36 -2.40 -6.80
N HIS A 215 -4.62 -2.34 -8.11
CA HIS A 215 -5.78 -3.02 -8.72
C HIS A 215 -5.42 -3.99 -9.85
N ILE A 216 -4.18 -4.02 -10.32
CA ILE A 216 -3.67 -4.91 -11.36
C ILE A 216 -2.49 -5.72 -10.85
#